data_6216154e625a894f69206d4d91c2b48c
#
_entry.id   6216154e625a894f69206d4d91c2b48c
#
_cell.length_a   1.000
_cell.length_b   1.000
_cell.length_c   1.000
_cell.angle_alpha   90.00
_cell.angle_beta   90.00
_cell.angle_gamma   90.00
#
_symmetry.space_group_name_H-M   'P 1'
#
loop_
_entity.id
_entity.type
_entity.pdbx_description
1 polymer ?
#
loop_
_entity_poly.entity_id
_entity_poly.type
_entity_poly.pdbx_seq_one_letter_code
_entity_poly.pdbx_strand_id
1 'polypeptide(L)'
;ALALTFVLTILSDKIKKKTNDECRTIYQMFSNVLLPTICIVLYHFTLNDKFYVMYYAVLSSSLADTLASSIGTLSKNRPVSIFTLKRVPAGTSGAVSFLGINASLAGGIILGLIYYAEKLNSMNYLLIILMGLFGSIADSLLGDSLQGKFVCSKCKKEVEEYMHCGEPTKLVKGLYWMNNDAVNLLNNVFVFILCYIFLL
;
A
#
# COMPACT_ATOMS: atom_id res chain seq x y z
N ALA A 1 -12.43 11.84 5.13
CA ALA A 1 -11.35 10.86 5.02
C ALA A 1 -10.76 10.83 3.60
N LEU A 2 -11.52 10.52 2.53
CA LEU A 2 -11.02 10.31 1.15
C LEU A 2 -10.20 11.50 0.61
N ALA A 3 -10.68 12.74 0.77
CA ALA A 3 -9.97 13.94 0.32
C ALA A 3 -8.61 14.10 1.01
N LEU A 4 -8.54 13.81 2.30
CA LEU A 4 -7.29 13.88 3.06
C LEU A 4 -6.30 12.81 2.61
N THR A 5 -6.76 11.56 2.40
CA THR A 5 -5.87 10.51 1.87
C THR A 5 -5.34 10.87 0.50
N PHE A 6 -6.16 11.45 -0.37
CA PHE A 6 -5.73 11.93 -1.67
C PHE A 6 -4.64 13.02 -1.56
N VAL A 7 -4.83 14.02 -0.69
CA VAL A 7 -3.82 15.06 -0.44
C VAL A 7 -2.52 14.47 0.12
N LEU A 8 -2.61 13.59 1.11
CA LEU A 8 -1.45 12.94 1.70
C LEU A 8 -0.70 12.06 0.68
N THR A 9 -1.43 11.38 -0.21
CA THR A 9 -0.85 10.62 -1.32
C THR A 9 -0.06 11.55 -2.26
N ILE A 10 -0.64 12.67 -2.70
CA ILE A 10 0.06 13.65 -3.56
C ILE A 10 1.32 14.21 -2.87
N LEU A 11 1.23 14.51 -1.57
CA LEU A 11 2.39 15.01 -0.83
C LEU A 11 3.49 13.94 -0.71
N SER A 12 3.11 12.69 -0.48
CA SER A 12 4.06 11.58 -0.42
C SER A 12 4.74 11.30 -1.77
N ASP A 13 4.02 11.49 -2.88
CA ASP A 13 4.59 11.35 -4.23
C ASP A 13 5.64 12.42 -4.53
N LYS A 14 5.48 13.63 -4.00
CA LYS A 14 6.53 14.67 -4.10
C LYS A 14 7.80 14.25 -3.38
N ILE A 15 7.68 13.52 -2.27
CA ILE A 15 8.83 12.97 -1.55
C ILE A 15 9.49 11.85 -2.38
N LYS A 16 8.69 10.92 -2.91
CA LYS A 16 9.16 9.80 -3.72
C LYS A 16 9.83 10.28 -5.01
N LYS A 17 9.27 11.28 -5.69
CA LYS A 17 9.84 11.88 -6.89
C LYS A 17 11.20 12.51 -6.66
N LYS A 18 11.47 13.01 -5.46
CA LYS A 18 12.79 13.56 -5.10
C LYS A 18 13.87 12.48 -4.94
N THR A 19 13.44 11.24 -4.68
CA THR A 19 14.34 10.10 -4.44
C THR A 19 14.43 9.13 -5.63
N ASN A 20 13.34 9.00 -6.40
CA ASN A 20 13.23 8.15 -7.59
C ASN A 20 12.29 8.82 -8.59
N ASP A 21 12.60 8.77 -9.88
CA ASP A 21 11.86 9.47 -10.95
C ASP A 21 10.45 8.93 -11.28
N GLU A 22 9.93 7.97 -10.53
CA GLU A 22 8.62 7.36 -10.77
C GLU A 22 7.49 8.14 -10.12
N CYS A 23 6.58 8.69 -10.96
CA CYS A 23 5.30 9.23 -10.53
C CYS A 23 4.24 8.12 -10.46
N ARG A 24 3.32 8.18 -9.49
CA ARG A 24 2.16 7.29 -9.44
C ARG A 24 1.29 7.45 -10.66
N THR A 25 0.85 6.32 -11.20
CA THR A 25 -0.07 6.27 -12.31
C THR A 25 -1.52 6.45 -11.84
N ILE A 26 -2.41 6.86 -12.76
CA ILE A 26 -3.86 6.92 -12.51
C ILE A 26 -4.39 5.53 -12.08
N TYR A 27 -3.81 4.45 -12.61
CA TYR A 27 -4.16 3.07 -12.26
C TYR A 27 -3.85 2.75 -10.80
N GLN A 28 -2.71 3.21 -10.26
CA GLN A 28 -2.38 3.08 -8.83
C GLN A 28 -3.39 3.80 -7.93
N MET A 29 -3.82 4.99 -8.35
CA MET A 29 -4.84 5.71 -7.60
C MET A 29 -6.18 4.96 -7.64
N PHE A 30 -6.55 4.40 -8.79
CA PHE A 30 -7.78 3.62 -8.95
C PHE A 30 -7.77 2.35 -8.10
N SER A 31 -6.68 1.56 -8.12
CA SER A 31 -6.55 0.33 -7.30
C SER A 31 -6.68 0.60 -5.81
N ASN A 32 -6.24 1.77 -5.33
CA ASN A 32 -6.32 2.15 -3.92
C ASN A 32 -7.68 2.72 -3.51
N VAL A 33 -8.47 3.26 -4.43
CA VAL A 33 -9.76 3.93 -4.12
C VAL A 33 -10.96 3.03 -4.42
N LEU A 34 -10.83 2.03 -5.29
CA LEU A 34 -11.95 1.20 -5.75
C LEU A 34 -12.69 0.50 -4.59
N LEU A 35 -11.98 -0.27 -3.78
CA LEU A 35 -12.58 -1.01 -2.67
C LEU A 35 -13.18 -0.10 -1.58
N PRO A 36 -12.49 0.97 -1.11
CA PRO A 36 -13.11 1.95 -0.23
C PRO A 36 -14.40 2.55 -0.82
N THR A 37 -14.41 2.86 -2.12
CA THR A 37 -15.62 3.38 -2.77
C THR A 37 -16.75 2.36 -2.75
N ILE A 38 -16.48 1.09 -3.02
CA ILE A 38 -17.48 0.02 -2.91
C ILE A 38 -18.02 -0.06 -1.47
N CYS A 39 -17.15 0.00 -0.46
CA CYS A 39 -17.58 -0.05 0.93
C CYS A 39 -18.52 1.11 1.30
N ILE A 40 -18.20 2.35 0.91
CA ILE A 40 -19.04 3.50 1.24
C ILE A 40 -20.38 3.48 0.49
N VAL A 41 -20.39 2.97 -0.74
CA VAL A 41 -21.62 2.76 -1.52
C VAL A 41 -22.50 1.70 -0.84
N LEU A 42 -21.92 0.56 -0.42
CA LEU A 42 -22.64 -0.48 0.33
C LEU A 42 -23.21 0.07 1.64
N TYR A 43 -22.43 0.88 2.37
CA TYR A 43 -22.93 1.54 3.57
C TYR A 43 -24.13 2.44 3.26
N HIS A 44 -24.08 3.21 2.18
CA HIS A 44 -25.20 4.11 1.80
C HIS A 44 -26.49 3.34 1.52
N PHE A 45 -26.43 2.19 0.85
CA PHE A 45 -27.62 1.40 0.53
C PHE A 45 -28.11 0.50 1.67
N THR A 46 -27.21 -0.01 2.52
CA THR A 46 -27.56 -0.98 3.56
C THR A 46 -27.71 -0.36 4.94
N LEU A 47 -27.16 0.84 5.14
CA LEU A 47 -27.02 1.51 6.45
C LEU A 47 -26.34 0.64 7.52
N ASN A 48 -25.56 -0.36 7.09
CA ASN A 48 -24.85 -1.26 7.98
C ASN A 48 -23.46 -0.67 8.30
N ASP A 49 -23.24 -0.31 9.56
CA ASP A 49 -22.00 0.31 10.04
C ASP A 49 -20.75 -0.55 9.80
N LYS A 50 -20.86 -1.86 9.58
CA LYS A 50 -19.73 -2.70 9.19
C LYS A 50 -19.05 -2.18 7.94
N PHE A 51 -19.82 -1.81 6.90
CA PHE A 51 -19.25 -1.28 5.66
C PHE A 51 -18.59 0.08 5.85
N TYR A 52 -19.06 0.88 6.81
CA TYR A 52 -18.40 2.13 7.15
C TYR A 52 -17.04 1.92 7.82
N VAL A 53 -16.94 0.94 8.74
CA VAL A 53 -15.65 0.55 9.33
C VAL A 53 -14.71 -0.02 8.26
N MET A 54 -15.21 -0.89 7.38
CA MET A 54 -14.44 -1.47 6.29
C MET A 54 -13.93 -0.41 5.31
N TYR A 55 -14.73 0.62 5.00
CA TYR A 55 -14.28 1.79 4.23
C TYR A 55 -13.02 2.42 4.83
N TYR A 56 -13.05 2.70 6.14
CA TYR A 56 -11.90 3.27 6.84
C TYR A 56 -10.72 2.30 6.94
N ALA A 57 -10.97 1.02 7.15
CA ALA A 57 -9.92 0.00 7.27
C ALA A 57 -9.13 -0.17 5.95
N VAL A 58 -9.83 -0.29 4.82
CA VAL A 58 -9.19 -0.43 3.50
C VAL A 58 -8.47 0.87 3.11
N LEU A 59 -9.09 2.02 3.38
CA LEU A 59 -8.47 3.32 3.12
C LEU A 59 -7.22 3.54 3.98
N SER A 60 -7.26 3.06 5.25
CA SER A 60 -6.12 3.07 6.18
C SER A 60 -4.96 2.22 5.65
N SER A 61 -5.25 1.03 5.15
CA SER A 61 -4.23 0.17 4.50
C SER A 61 -3.56 0.86 3.33
N SER A 62 -4.35 1.44 2.41
CA SER A 62 -3.81 2.15 1.24
C SER A 62 -2.96 3.36 1.62
N LEU A 63 -3.39 4.15 2.62
CA LEU A 63 -2.61 5.29 3.10
C LEU A 63 -1.34 4.85 3.82
N ALA A 64 -1.44 3.84 4.68
CA ALA A 64 -0.31 3.28 5.43
C ALA A 64 0.78 2.76 4.49
N ASP A 65 0.41 2.00 3.46
CA ASP A 65 1.35 1.53 2.43
C ASP A 65 1.98 2.69 1.64
N THR A 66 1.16 3.66 1.26
CA THR A 66 1.65 4.87 0.57
C THR A 66 2.70 5.61 1.38
N LEU A 67 2.45 5.83 2.67
CA LEU A 67 3.41 6.51 3.55
C LEU A 67 4.64 5.63 3.82
N ALA A 68 4.45 4.32 4.02
CA ALA A 68 5.54 3.37 4.22
C ALA A 68 6.51 3.36 3.04
N SER A 69 5.99 3.27 1.81
CA SER A 69 6.80 3.23 0.59
C SER A 69 7.51 4.56 0.32
N SER A 70 6.86 5.71 0.57
CA SER A 70 7.45 7.03 0.27
C SER A 70 8.44 7.47 1.34
N ILE A 71 8.05 7.39 2.62
CA ILE A 71 8.90 7.81 3.75
C ILE A 71 9.98 6.77 4.03
N GLY A 72 9.66 5.48 3.82
CA GLY A 72 10.59 4.37 4.01
C GLY A 72 11.85 4.48 3.15
N THR A 73 11.76 5.06 1.95
CA THR A 73 12.92 5.32 1.07
C THR A 73 13.91 6.34 1.64
N LEU A 74 13.46 7.20 2.56
CA LEU A 74 14.30 8.18 3.25
C LEU A 74 15.11 7.56 4.40
N SER A 75 14.92 6.26 4.67
CA SER A 75 15.65 5.57 5.75
C SER A 75 17.16 5.61 5.48
N LYS A 76 17.94 6.01 6.49
CA LYS A 76 19.41 5.93 6.45
C LYS A 76 19.93 4.50 6.38
N ASN A 77 19.19 3.56 6.96
CA ASN A 77 19.52 2.15 6.93
C ASN A 77 18.87 1.47 5.71
N ARG A 78 19.61 0.57 5.06
CA ARG A 78 19.04 -0.23 3.97
C ARG A 78 17.84 -1.04 4.47
N PRO A 79 16.73 -1.06 3.70
CA PRO A 79 15.58 -1.87 4.04
C PRO A 79 15.90 -3.36 3.97
N VAL A 80 15.03 -4.17 4.52
CA VAL A 80 15.16 -5.62 4.60
C VAL A 80 14.01 -6.26 3.81
N SER A 81 14.33 -7.22 2.92
CA SER A 81 13.32 -8.07 2.29
C SER A 81 12.65 -8.93 3.36
N ILE A 82 11.31 -8.94 3.36
CA ILE A 82 10.52 -9.66 4.37
C ILE A 82 10.78 -11.17 4.34
N PHE A 83 10.95 -11.75 3.15
CA PHE A 83 11.17 -13.20 3.01
C PHE A 83 12.60 -13.64 3.27
N THR A 84 13.57 -12.90 2.72
CA THR A 84 14.96 -13.34 2.79
C THR A 84 15.68 -12.80 4.03
N LEU A 85 15.08 -11.81 4.73
CA LEU A 85 15.66 -11.07 5.85
C LEU A 85 17.02 -10.43 5.51
N LYS A 86 17.34 -10.30 4.21
CA LYS A 86 18.56 -9.68 3.73
C LYS A 86 18.34 -8.20 3.44
N ARG A 87 19.38 -7.40 3.67
CA ARG A 87 19.38 -5.98 3.30
C ARG A 87 19.39 -5.83 1.78
N VAL A 88 18.48 -5.03 1.27
CA VAL A 88 18.31 -4.77 -0.17
C VAL A 88 18.44 -3.27 -0.45
N PRO A 89 18.61 -2.85 -1.72
CA PRO A 89 18.59 -1.44 -2.09
C PRO A 89 17.27 -0.75 -1.69
N ALA A 90 17.32 0.55 -1.38
CA ALA A 90 16.11 1.34 -1.16
C ALA A 90 15.27 1.39 -2.44
N GLY A 91 13.94 1.28 -2.30
CA GLY A 91 13.02 1.23 -3.44
C GLY A 91 12.77 -0.18 -4.00
N THR A 92 13.44 -1.23 -3.48
CA THR A 92 13.12 -2.61 -3.86
C THR A 92 11.71 -2.95 -3.39
N SER A 93 10.86 -3.45 -4.30
CA SER A 93 9.50 -3.87 -4.00
C SER A 93 9.47 -4.96 -2.92
N GLY A 94 8.56 -4.79 -1.94
CA GLY A 94 8.43 -5.68 -0.79
C GLY A 94 9.52 -5.58 0.26
N ALA A 95 10.39 -4.56 0.17
CA ALA A 95 11.40 -4.28 1.19
C ALA A 95 10.86 -3.35 2.28
N VAL A 96 11.12 -3.67 3.53
CA VAL A 96 10.61 -2.96 4.71
C VAL A 96 11.75 -2.27 5.45
N SER A 97 11.53 -1.03 5.85
CA SER A 97 12.44 -0.27 6.71
C SER A 97 11.74 0.09 8.04
N PHE A 98 12.50 0.27 9.11
CA PHE A 98 11.96 0.73 10.38
C PHE A 98 11.22 2.07 10.25
N LEU A 99 11.75 2.98 9.44
CA LEU A 99 11.10 4.26 9.15
C LEU A 99 9.77 4.05 8.39
N GLY A 100 9.72 3.10 7.44
CA GLY A 100 8.51 2.74 6.71
C GLY A 100 7.43 2.16 7.62
N ILE A 101 7.79 1.27 8.57
CA ILE A 101 6.84 0.72 9.55
C ILE A 101 6.23 1.84 10.42
N ASN A 102 7.05 2.77 10.90
CA ASN A 102 6.53 3.91 11.68
C ASN A 102 5.63 4.82 10.84
N ALA A 103 5.95 5.01 9.57
CA ALA A 103 5.12 5.78 8.65
C ALA A 103 3.78 5.08 8.36
N SER A 104 3.78 3.75 8.20
CA SER A 104 2.53 2.98 8.05
C SER A 104 1.64 3.08 9.30
N LEU A 105 2.23 2.97 10.49
CA LEU A 105 1.51 3.14 11.74
C LEU A 105 0.90 4.54 11.85
N ALA A 106 1.66 5.58 11.48
CA ALA A 106 1.15 6.96 11.45
C ALA A 106 -0.04 7.11 10.49
N GLY A 107 0.01 6.50 9.30
CA GLY A 107 -1.11 6.46 8.36
C GLY A 107 -2.36 5.83 8.96
N GLY A 108 -2.18 4.69 9.62
CA GLY A 108 -3.27 4.00 10.34
C GLY A 108 -3.87 4.86 11.45
N ILE A 109 -3.03 5.50 12.27
CA ILE A 109 -3.48 6.39 13.35
C ILE A 109 -4.28 7.56 12.81
N ILE A 110 -3.86 8.20 11.73
CA ILE A 110 -4.57 9.33 11.11
C ILE A 110 -6.00 8.91 10.78
N LEU A 111 -6.19 7.81 10.06
CA LEU A 111 -7.53 7.35 9.65
C LEU A 111 -8.36 6.83 10.84
N GLY A 112 -7.73 6.15 11.80
CA GLY A 112 -8.37 5.71 13.03
C GLY A 112 -8.90 6.88 13.86
N LEU A 113 -8.12 7.97 14.00
CA LEU A 113 -8.53 9.17 14.73
C LEU A 113 -9.65 9.93 14.00
N ILE A 114 -9.64 10.00 12.67
CA ILE A 114 -10.72 10.61 11.91
C ILE A 114 -12.03 9.82 12.12
N TYR A 115 -11.97 8.50 12.02
CA TYR A 115 -13.12 7.64 12.31
C TYR A 115 -13.64 7.84 13.74
N TYR A 116 -12.74 7.88 14.72
CA TYR A 116 -13.10 8.10 16.13
C TYR A 116 -13.81 9.45 16.33
N ALA A 117 -13.30 10.52 15.70
CA ALA A 117 -13.93 11.84 15.76
C ALA A 117 -15.34 11.89 15.15
N GLU A 118 -15.60 11.06 14.13
CA GLU A 118 -16.92 11.00 13.48
C GLU A 118 -17.93 10.10 14.21
N LYS A 119 -17.50 8.97 14.77
CA LYS A 119 -18.38 7.93 15.32
C LYS A 119 -18.27 7.73 16.84
N LEU A 120 -17.25 8.30 17.49
CA LEU A 120 -16.96 8.16 18.93
C LEU A 120 -16.94 6.68 19.41
N ASN A 121 -16.51 5.76 18.54
CA ASN A 121 -16.42 4.33 18.82
C ASN A 121 -14.96 3.91 18.96
N SER A 122 -14.52 3.67 20.20
CA SER A 122 -13.13 3.38 20.53
C SER A 122 -12.64 2.02 19.99
N MET A 123 -13.46 0.98 19.96
CA MET A 123 -13.02 -0.36 19.53
C MET A 123 -12.71 -0.39 18.03
N ASN A 124 -13.56 0.20 17.21
CA ASN A 124 -13.39 0.17 15.76
C ASN A 124 -12.22 1.04 15.28
N TYR A 125 -11.86 2.14 16.00
CA TYR A 125 -10.68 2.92 15.59
C TYR A 125 -9.38 2.12 15.77
N LEU A 126 -9.29 1.29 16.80
CA LEU A 126 -8.14 0.41 16.98
C LEU A 126 -8.04 -0.62 15.85
N LEU A 127 -9.18 -1.23 15.46
CA LEU A 127 -9.23 -2.13 14.31
C LEU A 127 -8.73 -1.43 13.02
N ILE A 128 -9.16 -0.19 12.77
CA ILE A 128 -8.74 0.59 11.60
C ILE A 128 -7.22 0.85 11.61
N ILE A 129 -6.65 1.19 12.77
CA ILE A 129 -5.20 1.37 12.93
C ILE A 129 -4.45 0.06 12.61
N LEU A 130 -4.92 -1.05 13.17
CA LEU A 130 -4.32 -2.36 12.95
C LEU A 130 -4.42 -2.79 11.48
N MET A 131 -5.57 -2.58 10.83
CA MET A 131 -5.75 -2.87 9.39
C MET A 131 -4.82 -2.01 8.52
N GLY A 132 -4.54 -0.78 8.90
CA GLY A 132 -3.53 0.05 8.25
C GLY A 132 -2.13 -0.59 8.32
N LEU A 133 -1.68 -0.94 9.52
CA LEU A 133 -0.37 -1.54 9.74
C LEU A 133 -0.24 -2.91 9.06
N PHE A 134 -1.20 -3.82 9.32
CA PHE A 134 -1.18 -5.17 8.74
C PHE A 134 -1.34 -5.15 7.22
N GLY A 135 -2.15 -4.25 6.67
CA GLY A 135 -2.29 -4.08 5.23
C GLY A 135 -0.98 -3.65 4.58
N SER A 136 -0.27 -2.68 5.14
CA SER A 136 1.05 -2.28 4.62
C SER A 136 2.09 -3.39 4.70
N ILE A 137 2.06 -4.23 5.75
CA ILE A 137 2.93 -5.40 5.84
C ILE A 137 2.53 -6.46 4.80
N ALA A 138 1.22 -6.72 4.63
CA ALA A 138 0.71 -7.66 3.64
C ALA A 138 1.05 -7.21 2.22
N ASP A 139 0.96 -5.92 1.91
CA ASP A 139 1.40 -5.37 0.62
C ASP A 139 2.88 -5.65 0.35
N SER A 140 3.73 -5.43 1.34
CA SER A 140 5.16 -5.76 1.25
C SER A 140 5.42 -7.26 1.05
N LEU A 141 4.64 -8.15 1.70
CA LEU A 141 4.70 -9.59 1.51
C LEU A 141 4.27 -9.99 0.09
N LEU A 142 3.16 -9.46 -0.41
CA LEU A 142 2.68 -9.71 -1.76
C LEU A 142 3.65 -9.17 -2.82
N GLY A 143 4.19 -7.96 -2.60
CA GLY A 143 5.18 -7.35 -3.47
C GLY A 143 6.49 -8.14 -3.55
N ASP A 144 7.01 -8.62 -2.42
CA ASP A 144 8.24 -9.43 -2.45
C ASP A 144 8.00 -10.83 -3.06
N SER A 145 6.80 -11.43 -2.88
CA SER A 145 6.53 -12.81 -3.33
C SER A 145 5.98 -12.90 -4.76
N LEU A 146 5.01 -12.06 -5.11
CA LEU A 146 4.19 -12.22 -6.31
C LEU A 146 4.48 -11.17 -7.39
N GLN A 147 4.97 -9.97 -7.03
CA GLN A 147 5.22 -8.92 -8.01
C GLN A 147 6.29 -9.32 -9.01
N GLY A 148 6.01 -9.07 -10.30
CA GLY A 148 6.95 -9.36 -11.38
C GLY A 148 8.19 -8.48 -11.30
N LYS A 149 9.37 -9.11 -11.17
CA LYS A 149 10.68 -8.45 -11.23
C LYS A 149 11.38 -8.86 -12.50
N PHE A 150 11.93 -7.90 -13.22
CA PHE A 150 12.51 -8.10 -14.53
C PHE A 150 13.97 -7.62 -14.52
N VAL A 151 14.77 -8.16 -15.43
CA VAL A 151 16.15 -7.72 -15.65
C VAL A 151 16.30 -7.19 -17.07
N CYS A 152 16.84 -5.99 -17.19
CA CYS A 152 17.17 -5.40 -18.48
C CYS A 152 18.29 -6.17 -19.16
N SER A 153 18.09 -6.56 -20.43
CA SER A 153 19.09 -7.29 -21.22
C SER A 153 20.34 -6.45 -21.48
N LYS A 154 20.19 -5.13 -21.57
CA LYS A 154 21.28 -4.19 -21.92
C LYS A 154 22.09 -3.74 -20.69
N CYS A 155 21.44 -3.18 -19.65
CA CYS A 155 22.15 -2.60 -18.51
C CYS A 155 22.23 -3.52 -17.29
N LYS A 156 21.58 -4.70 -17.34
CA LYS A 156 21.55 -5.72 -16.27
C LYS A 156 20.92 -5.25 -14.95
N LYS A 157 20.24 -4.10 -14.94
CA LYS A 157 19.51 -3.62 -13.76
C LYS A 157 18.22 -4.39 -13.59
N GLU A 158 17.85 -4.66 -12.34
CA GLU A 158 16.53 -5.13 -11.94
C GLU A 158 15.54 -3.97 -12.02
N VAL A 159 14.41 -4.18 -12.68
CA VAL A 159 13.35 -3.19 -12.95
C VAL A 159 11.98 -3.85 -12.81
N GLU A 160 10.92 -3.07 -12.71
CA GLU A 160 9.53 -3.55 -12.67
C GLU A 160 8.79 -3.37 -14.00
N GLU A 161 9.49 -2.88 -15.01
CA GLU A 161 8.94 -2.53 -16.33
C GLU A 161 9.23 -3.62 -17.36
N TYR A 162 8.30 -3.79 -18.32
CA TYR A 162 8.44 -4.73 -19.44
C TYR A 162 9.47 -4.27 -20.49
N MET A 163 9.76 -2.97 -20.54
CA MET A 163 10.72 -2.36 -21.46
C MET A 163 11.68 -1.47 -20.69
N HIS A 164 13.00 -1.62 -20.93
CA HIS A 164 14.01 -0.76 -20.34
C HIS A 164 15.19 -0.59 -21.29
N CYS A 165 15.77 0.61 -21.35
CA CYS A 165 16.82 0.94 -22.32
C CYS A 165 16.47 0.70 -23.79
N GLY A 166 15.18 0.77 -24.14
CA GLY A 166 14.67 0.51 -25.50
C GLY A 166 14.54 -0.96 -25.87
N GLU A 167 14.74 -1.89 -24.94
CA GLU A 167 14.64 -3.34 -25.16
C GLU A 167 13.68 -4.02 -24.19
N PRO A 168 13.07 -5.17 -24.57
CA PRO A 168 12.26 -5.95 -23.66
C PRO A 168 13.10 -6.54 -22.52
N THR A 169 12.52 -6.55 -21.33
CA THR A 169 13.13 -7.10 -20.12
C THR A 169 12.79 -8.59 -19.96
N LYS A 170 13.56 -9.31 -19.14
CA LYS A 170 13.30 -10.72 -18.84
C LYS A 170 12.80 -10.88 -17.42
N LEU A 171 11.67 -11.58 -17.24
CA LEU A 171 11.16 -11.94 -15.91
C LEU A 171 12.17 -12.82 -15.17
N VAL A 172 12.50 -12.44 -13.93
CA VAL A 172 13.42 -13.21 -13.05
C VAL A 172 12.75 -13.66 -11.75
N LYS A 173 11.65 -13.01 -11.34
CA LYS A 173 10.88 -13.39 -10.14
C LYS A 173 9.44 -12.95 -10.27
N GLY A 174 8.53 -13.62 -9.56
CA GLY A 174 7.11 -13.27 -9.49
C GLY A 174 6.30 -13.68 -10.71
N LEU A 175 5.13 -13.09 -10.84
CA LEU A 175 4.20 -13.36 -11.95
C LEU A 175 4.31 -12.23 -12.98
N TYR A 176 4.36 -12.58 -14.27
CA TYR A 176 4.56 -11.62 -15.35
C TYR A 176 3.56 -10.45 -15.33
N TRP A 177 2.28 -10.73 -15.06
CA TRP A 177 1.19 -9.76 -15.05
C TRP A 177 0.99 -9.02 -13.73
N MET A 178 1.64 -9.47 -12.65
CA MET A 178 1.50 -8.90 -11.31
C MET A 178 2.42 -7.68 -11.16
N ASN A 179 1.88 -6.54 -11.49
CA ASN A 179 2.53 -5.25 -11.25
C ASN A 179 2.12 -4.69 -9.87
N ASN A 180 2.67 -3.55 -9.49
CA ASN A 180 2.37 -2.87 -8.23
C ASN A 180 0.87 -2.53 -8.08
N ASP A 181 0.17 -2.20 -9.17
CA ASP A 181 -1.26 -1.89 -9.11
C ASP A 181 -2.11 -3.12 -8.76
N ALA A 182 -1.75 -4.28 -9.32
CA ALA A 182 -2.39 -5.55 -9.01
C ALA A 182 -2.10 -5.99 -7.57
N VAL A 183 -0.89 -5.75 -7.06
CA VAL A 183 -0.53 -5.99 -5.65
C VAL A 183 -1.40 -5.15 -4.73
N ASN A 184 -1.49 -3.84 -4.97
CA ASN A 184 -2.32 -2.91 -4.19
C ASN A 184 -3.80 -3.33 -4.18
N LEU A 185 -4.34 -3.73 -5.33
CA LEU A 185 -5.73 -4.19 -5.42
C LEU A 185 -5.94 -5.48 -4.63
N LEU A 186 -5.04 -6.46 -4.76
CA LEU A 186 -5.10 -7.72 -4.04
C LEU A 186 -4.97 -7.51 -2.53
N ASN A 187 -4.08 -6.61 -2.11
CA ASN A 187 -3.94 -6.21 -0.70
C ASN A 187 -5.22 -5.58 -0.15
N ASN A 188 -5.86 -4.69 -0.91
CA ASN A 188 -7.12 -4.08 -0.50
C ASN A 188 -8.25 -5.13 -0.37
N VAL A 189 -8.31 -6.12 -1.28
CA VAL A 189 -9.24 -7.25 -1.16
C VAL A 189 -8.94 -8.08 0.09
N PHE A 190 -7.67 -8.35 0.37
CA PHE A 190 -7.24 -9.06 1.59
C PHE A 190 -7.69 -8.33 2.86
N VAL A 191 -7.44 -7.02 2.96
CA VAL A 191 -7.85 -6.21 4.11
C VAL A 191 -9.38 -6.14 4.23
N PHE A 192 -10.10 -6.04 3.12
CA PHE A 192 -11.56 -6.08 3.08
C PHE A 192 -12.10 -7.39 3.69
N ILE A 193 -11.59 -8.54 3.26
CA ILE A 193 -11.99 -9.85 3.76
C ILE A 193 -11.62 -9.99 5.25
N LEU A 194 -10.40 -9.62 5.61
CA LEU A 194 -9.90 -9.71 6.98
C LEU A 194 -10.75 -8.85 7.93
N CYS A 195 -11.02 -7.60 7.56
CA CYS A 195 -11.87 -6.71 8.33
C CYS A 195 -13.30 -7.23 8.45
N TYR A 196 -13.86 -7.79 7.37
CA TYR A 196 -15.20 -8.42 7.41
C TYR A 196 -15.27 -9.55 8.42
N ILE A 197 -14.25 -10.42 8.47
CA ILE A 197 -14.16 -11.54 9.43
C ILE A 197 -14.12 -11.01 10.87
N PHE A 198 -13.36 -9.95 11.15
CA PHE A 198 -13.28 -9.36 12.50
C PHE A 198 -14.55 -8.63 12.93
N LEU A 199 -15.44 -8.29 12.00
CA LEU A 199 -16.71 -7.62 12.26
C LEU A 199 -17.92 -8.58 12.28
N LEU A 200 -17.71 -9.90 12.05
CA LEU A 200 -18.75 -10.94 12.21
C LEU A 200 -19.08 -11.14 13.67
#